data_ea8bfad3b938138be488d5c240ce0cc1
#
_entry.id   ea8bfad3b938138be488d5c240ce0cc1
#
_cell.length_a   1.000
_cell.length_b   1.000
_cell.length_c   1.000
_cell.angle_alpha   90.00
_cell.angle_beta   90.00
_cell.angle_gamma   90.00
#
_symmetry.space_group_name_H-M   'P 1'
#
loop_
_entity.id
_entity.type
_entity.pdbx_description
1 polymer ?
#
loop_
_entity_poly.entity_id
_entity_poly.type
_entity_poly.pdbx_seq_one_letter_code
_entity_poly.pdbx_strand_id
1 'polypeptide(L)'
;MPDKTYQPTIAGLRAFVAVAEKRQFSGAATALGVSQSTLSQVLAALEAGLGTQLVERSTRRVFLTPQGAELLPHAQAVVEAADAFTAAAAGSTDPLRAGMRLGLIPTVVPYVLPTVLAGIAERRPGLTLRVTEDQTERLLAVLREGALDAALIALPAETAGVTAIPIYDEDFVLALPPGHPLAGKRRVPATALADLPLLLLDEGHCLRDQALDVCHKAGVRAELANTRAASLATAVQCVTGGLGVTLIPQSAVPVEASRSRLGL
;
A
#
# COMPACT_ATOMS: atom_id res chain seq x y z
N MET A 1 -19.46 14.37 -27.20
CA MET A 1 -19.69 13.03 -26.61
C MET A 1 -18.57 12.14 -27.11
N PRO A 2 -17.92 11.32 -26.25
CA PRO A 2 -16.91 10.38 -26.74
C PRO A 2 -17.58 9.45 -27.75
N ASP A 3 -16.86 9.17 -28.83
CA ASP A 3 -17.30 8.17 -29.80
C ASP A 3 -17.36 6.82 -29.11
N LYS A 4 -18.54 6.24 -28.96
CA LYS A 4 -18.75 4.94 -28.30
C LYS A 4 -18.01 3.78 -28.98
N THR A 5 -17.43 4.02 -30.15
CA THR A 5 -16.68 3.06 -30.97
C THR A 5 -15.16 3.20 -30.81
N TYR A 6 -14.65 4.24 -30.14
CA TYR A 6 -13.22 4.44 -30.02
C TYR A 6 -12.60 3.43 -29.07
N GLN A 7 -11.59 2.71 -29.55
CA GLN A 7 -10.77 1.80 -28.75
C GLN A 7 -9.34 2.37 -28.68
N PRO A 8 -8.84 2.66 -27.48
CA PRO A 8 -7.47 3.14 -27.29
C PRO A 8 -6.45 2.12 -27.80
N THR A 9 -5.41 2.58 -28.47
CA THR A 9 -4.30 1.70 -28.85
C THR A 9 -3.33 1.56 -27.68
N ILE A 10 -2.66 0.40 -27.56
CA ILE A 10 -1.62 0.19 -26.54
C ILE A 10 -0.50 1.23 -26.66
N ALA A 11 -0.14 1.64 -27.88
CA ALA A 11 0.85 2.71 -28.11
C ALA A 11 0.37 4.06 -27.53
N GLY A 12 -0.91 4.40 -27.67
CA GLY A 12 -1.52 5.59 -27.07
C GLY A 12 -1.46 5.55 -25.54
N LEU A 13 -1.84 4.42 -24.96
CA LEU A 13 -1.79 4.23 -23.50
C LEU A 13 -0.36 4.29 -22.98
N ARG A 14 0.62 3.66 -23.65
CA ARG A 14 2.04 3.77 -23.30
C ARG A 14 2.56 5.21 -23.37
N ALA A 15 2.16 5.96 -24.38
CA ALA A 15 2.52 7.38 -24.51
C ALA A 15 1.97 8.19 -23.33
N PHE A 16 0.71 7.98 -22.97
CA PHE A 16 0.09 8.64 -21.82
C PHE A 16 0.78 8.29 -20.49
N VAL A 17 0.99 7.01 -20.19
CA VAL A 17 1.67 6.56 -18.98
C VAL A 17 3.08 7.15 -18.89
N ALA A 18 3.88 7.09 -19.97
CA ALA A 18 5.23 7.63 -19.99
C ALA A 18 5.26 9.15 -19.75
N VAL A 19 4.32 9.90 -20.33
CA VAL A 19 4.22 11.35 -20.12
C VAL A 19 3.80 11.67 -18.68
N ALA A 20 2.88 10.91 -18.09
CA ALA A 20 2.46 11.05 -16.70
C ALA A 20 3.61 10.82 -15.72
N GLU A 21 4.42 9.78 -15.95
CA GLU A 21 5.56 9.42 -15.10
C GLU A 21 6.73 10.42 -15.22
N LYS A 22 7.11 10.76 -16.44
CA LYS A 22 8.26 11.64 -16.69
C LYS A 22 7.95 13.12 -16.51
N ARG A 23 6.67 13.51 -16.55
CA ARG A 23 6.19 14.90 -16.48
C ARG A 23 6.85 15.84 -17.49
N GLN A 24 7.42 15.27 -18.54
CA GLN A 24 8.10 15.96 -19.65
C GLN A 24 8.00 15.12 -20.92
N PHE A 25 7.64 15.75 -22.06
CA PHE A 25 7.52 15.07 -23.34
C PHE A 25 8.85 14.52 -23.86
N SER A 26 9.95 15.26 -23.69
CA SER A 26 11.28 14.82 -24.13
C SER A 26 11.75 13.58 -23.38
N GLY A 27 11.62 13.55 -22.04
CA GLY A 27 11.97 12.41 -21.21
C GLY A 27 11.11 11.17 -21.50
N ALA A 28 9.81 11.38 -21.74
CA ALA A 28 8.90 10.31 -22.12
C ALA A 28 9.23 9.73 -23.52
N ALA A 29 9.53 10.60 -24.49
CA ALA A 29 9.92 10.17 -25.83
C ALA A 29 11.21 9.35 -25.84
N THR A 30 12.22 9.79 -25.08
CA THR A 30 13.47 9.05 -24.89
C THR A 30 13.21 7.67 -24.26
N ALA A 31 12.36 7.60 -23.23
CA ALA A 31 12.03 6.34 -22.57
C ALA A 31 11.32 5.32 -23.49
N LEU A 32 10.53 5.82 -24.45
CA LEU A 32 9.83 4.98 -25.44
C LEU A 32 10.59 4.75 -26.73
N GLY A 33 11.78 5.36 -26.91
CA GLY A 33 12.59 5.22 -28.12
C GLY A 33 11.95 5.87 -29.37
N VAL A 34 11.14 6.93 -29.19
CA VAL A 34 10.46 7.64 -30.28
C VAL A 34 10.81 9.13 -30.29
N SER A 35 10.48 9.83 -31.38
CA SER A 35 10.63 11.27 -31.41
C SER A 35 9.56 11.97 -30.54
N GLN A 36 9.87 13.15 -30.00
CA GLN A 36 8.91 13.94 -29.21
C GLN A 36 7.67 14.33 -30.05
N SER A 37 7.83 14.58 -31.35
CA SER A 37 6.72 14.83 -32.26
C SER A 37 5.79 13.63 -32.40
N THR A 38 6.35 12.44 -32.58
CA THR A 38 5.60 11.18 -32.63
C THR A 38 4.82 10.95 -31.34
N LEU A 39 5.49 11.08 -30.18
CA LEU A 39 4.84 10.95 -28.89
C LEU A 39 3.66 11.92 -28.72
N SER A 40 3.88 13.17 -29.09
CA SER A 40 2.85 14.23 -29.01
C SER A 40 1.65 13.93 -29.91
N GLN A 41 1.87 13.43 -31.12
CA GLN A 41 0.80 13.02 -32.04
C GLN A 41 0.01 11.81 -31.52
N VAL A 42 0.71 10.81 -31.01
CA VAL A 42 0.08 9.60 -30.47
C VAL A 42 -0.80 9.93 -29.25
N LEU A 43 -0.30 10.79 -28.35
CA LEU A 43 -1.09 11.24 -27.20
C LEU A 43 -2.28 12.11 -27.62
N ALA A 44 -2.10 13.03 -28.57
CA ALA A 44 -3.21 13.86 -29.09
C ALA A 44 -4.29 13.00 -29.76
N ALA A 45 -3.92 11.93 -30.47
CA ALA A 45 -4.87 11.01 -31.06
C ALA A 45 -5.66 10.22 -29.99
N LEU A 46 -5.01 9.83 -28.89
CA LEU A 46 -5.68 9.20 -27.75
C LEU A 46 -6.70 10.17 -27.12
N GLU A 47 -6.29 11.40 -26.83
CA GLU A 47 -7.16 12.43 -26.23
C GLU A 47 -8.35 12.77 -27.14
N ALA A 48 -8.10 12.91 -28.45
CA ALA A 48 -9.16 13.14 -29.43
C ALA A 48 -10.18 11.99 -29.50
N GLY A 49 -9.71 10.74 -29.49
CA GLY A 49 -10.57 9.58 -29.51
C GLY A 49 -11.40 9.43 -28.22
N LEU A 50 -10.83 9.76 -27.07
CA LEU A 50 -11.53 9.77 -25.79
C LEU A 50 -12.45 10.98 -25.63
N GLY A 51 -12.28 12.02 -26.44
CA GLY A 51 -13.02 13.27 -26.32
C GLY A 51 -12.68 14.07 -25.06
N THR A 52 -11.52 13.81 -24.46
CA THR A 52 -11.08 14.50 -23.24
C THR A 52 -9.56 14.70 -23.23
N GLN A 53 -9.10 15.78 -22.62
CA GLN A 53 -7.68 16.01 -22.38
C GLN A 53 -7.24 15.24 -21.13
N LEU A 54 -6.11 14.54 -21.25
CA LEU A 54 -5.50 13.78 -20.17
C LEU A 54 -4.35 14.55 -19.51
N VAL A 55 -3.73 15.46 -20.28
CA VAL A 55 -2.60 16.25 -19.78
C VAL A 55 -2.75 17.73 -20.13
N GLU A 56 -2.34 18.58 -19.20
CA GLU A 56 -2.16 20.01 -19.40
C GLU A 56 -0.71 20.31 -19.75
N ARG A 57 -0.49 21.02 -20.85
CA ARG A 57 0.84 21.42 -21.31
C ARG A 57 1.17 22.81 -20.79
N SER A 58 2.16 22.90 -19.89
CA SER A 58 2.84 24.16 -19.66
C SER A 58 4.19 24.17 -20.39
N THR A 59 4.79 25.35 -20.55
CA THR A 59 6.07 25.52 -21.28
C THR A 59 7.24 24.74 -20.61
N ARG A 60 7.11 24.30 -19.37
CA ARG A 60 8.18 23.66 -18.61
C ARG A 60 7.80 22.32 -17.97
N ARG A 61 6.52 22.02 -17.76
CA ARG A 61 6.05 20.81 -17.10
C ARG A 61 4.72 20.34 -17.67
N VAL A 62 4.47 19.05 -17.53
CA VAL A 62 3.20 18.41 -17.85
C VAL A 62 2.49 18.09 -16.55
N PHE A 63 1.22 18.41 -16.46
CA PHE A 63 0.32 18.08 -15.37
C PHE A 63 -0.79 17.18 -15.90
N LEU A 64 -1.28 16.28 -15.02
CA LEU A 64 -2.49 15.53 -15.35
C LEU A 64 -3.72 16.41 -15.15
N THR A 65 -4.69 16.27 -16.05
CA THR A 65 -6.04 16.77 -15.79
C THR A 65 -6.73 15.89 -14.73
N PRO A 66 -7.86 16.30 -14.14
CA PRO A 66 -8.65 15.42 -13.26
C PRO A 66 -8.99 14.08 -13.93
N GLN A 67 -9.43 14.11 -15.19
CA GLN A 67 -9.71 12.92 -16.01
C GLN A 67 -8.45 12.09 -16.25
N GLY A 68 -7.31 12.76 -16.52
CA GLY A 68 -6.02 12.08 -16.66
C GLY A 68 -5.60 11.36 -15.39
N ALA A 69 -5.79 11.97 -14.22
CA ALA A 69 -5.50 11.33 -12.94
C ALA A 69 -6.40 10.11 -12.68
N GLU A 70 -7.68 10.20 -13.02
CA GLU A 70 -8.64 9.09 -12.89
C GLU A 70 -8.31 7.94 -13.86
N LEU A 71 -7.97 8.25 -15.13
CA LEU A 71 -7.71 7.23 -16.15
C LEU A 71 -6.31 6.64 -16.12
N LEU A 72 -5.35 7.25 -15.43
CA LEU A 72 -3.97 6.78 -15.38
C LEU A 72 -3.83 5.35 -14.83
N PRO A 73 -4.47 4.96 -13.71
CA PRO A 73 -4.39 3.59 -13.21
C PRO A 73 -4.91 2.56 -14.22
N HIS A 74 -5.99 2.86 -14.92
CA HIS A 74 -6.55 1.99 -15.95
C HIS A 74 -5.62 1.85 -17.16
N ALA A 75 -5.00 2.93 -17.60
CA ALA A 75 -4.01 2.90 -18.68
C ALA A 75 -2.78 2.07 -18.29
N GLN A 76 -2.30 2.20 -17.06
CA GLN A 76 -1.19 1.42 -16.52
C GLN A 76 -1.53 -0.08 -16.51
N ALA A 77 -2.70 -0.48 -16.03
CA ALA A 77 -3.13 -1.86 -15.98
C ALA A 77 -3.18 -2.52 -17.38
N VAL A 78 -3.68 -1.80 -18.40
CA VAL A 78 -3.72 -2.29 -19.79
C VAL A 78 -2.30 -2.45 -20.36
N VAL A 79 -1.42 -1.47 -20.14
CA VAL A 79 -0.03 -1.53 -20.61
C VAL A 79 0.71 -2.71 -19.98
N GLU A 80 0.54 -2.91 -18.69
CA GLU A 80 1.15 -4.01 -17.94
C GLU A 80 0.64 -5.37 -18.42
N ALA A 81 -0.68 -5.52 -18.67
CA ALA A 81 -1.25 -6.73 -19.23
C ALA A 81 -0.67 -7.04 -20.64
N ALA A 82 -0.47 -6.01 -21.47
CA ALA A 82 0.15 -6.16 -22.78
C ALA A 82 1.63 -6.58 -22.70
N ASP A 83 2.37 -6.07 -21.70
CA ASP A 83 3.77 -6.46 -21.43
C ASP A 83 3.85 -7.90 -20.93
N ALA A 84 2.95 -8.30 -20.03
CA ALA A 84 2.84 -9.66 -19.54
C ALA A 84 2.52 -10.65 -20.67
N PHE A 85 1.59 -10.29 -21.57
CA PHE A 85 1.27 -11.09 -22.77
C PHE A 85 2.50 -11.30 -23.66
N THR A 86 3.25 -10.22 -23.92
CA THR A 86 4.45 -10.30 -24.75
C THR A 86 5.54 -11.14 -24.08
N ALA A 87 5.73 -11.01 -22.76
CA ALA A 87 6.68 -11.80 -21.99
C ALA A 87 6.32 -13.30 -22.01
N ALA A 88 5.03 -13.64 -21.86
CA ALA A 88 4.54 -15.01 -21.95
C ALA A 88 4.78 -15.61 -23.34
N ALA A 89 4.50 -14.85 -24.40
CA ALA A 89 4.76 -15.26 -25.79
C ALA A 89 6.23 -15.50 -26.09
N ALA A 90 7.14 -14.77 -25.42
CA ALA A 90 8.59 -14.95 -25.52
C ALA A 90 9.11 -16.15 -24.71
N GLY A 91 8.24 -17.00 -24.15
CA GLY A 91 8.62 -18.17 -23.35
C GLY A 91 9.24 -17.82 -21.99
N SER A 92 9.09 -16.59 -21.51
CA SER A 92 9.52 -16.19 -20.17
C SER A 92 8.64 -16.86 -19.13
N THR A 93 9.21 -17.78 -18.36
CA THR A 93 8.52 -18.46 -17.24
C THR A 93 8.61 -17.65 -15.94
N ASP A 94 9.26 -16.50 -15.93
CA ASP A 94 9.36 -15.64 -14.75
C ASP A 94 8.21 -14.64 -14.71
N PRO A 95 7.18 -14.87 -13.87
CA PRO A 95 6.00 -14.00 -13.77
C PRO A 95 6.35 -12.60 -13.20
N LEU A 96 7.54 -12.46 -12.60
CA LEU A 96 8.00 -11.19 -11.99
C LEU A 96 8.86 -10.36 -12.94
N ARG A 97 9.05 -10.77 -14.20
CA ARG A 97 9.91 -10.02 -15.15
C ARG A 97 9.39 -8.61 -15.44
N ALA A 98 8.09 -8.39 -15.42
CA ALA A 98 7.47 -7.08 -15.59
C ALA A 98 7.52 -6.19 -14.33
N GLY A 99 8.06 -6.72 -13.22
CA GLY A 99 8.01 -6.11 -11.90
C GLY A 99 6.94 -6.73 -11.02
N MET A 100 6.82 -6.23 -9.78
CA MET A 100 5.83 -6.68 -8.79
C MET A 100 5.16 -5.47 -8.15
N ARG A 101 3.84 -5.49 -8.06
CA ARG A 101 3.01 -4.50 -7.37
C ARG A 101 2.53 -5.12 -6.06
N LEU A 102 3.10 -4.65 -4.96
CA LEU A 102 2.85 -5.17 -3.62
C LEU A 102 2.06 -4.17 -2.78
N GLY A 103 0.89 -4.58 -2.32
CA GLY A 103 0.12 -3.85 -1.31
C GLY A 103 0.53 -4.26 0.09
N LEU A 104 0.60 -3.33 1.03
CA LEU A 104 0.83 -3.63 2.45
C LEU A 104 -0.02 -2.70 3.32
N ILE A 105 -0.50 -3.25 4.44
CA ILE A 105 -1.24 -2.45 5.42
C ILE A 105 -0.30 -1.54 6.24
N PRO A 106 -0.77 -0.34 6.67
CA PRO A 106 0.07 0.67 7.33
C PRO A 106 0.73 0.18 8.63
N THR A 107 0.11 -0.77 9.32
CA THR A 107 0.65 -1.35 10.56
C THR A 107 1.78 -2.36 10.34
N VAL A 108 2.07 -2.72 9.09
CA VAL A 108 3.10 -3.70 8.71
C VAL A 108 4.22 -3.06 7.89
N VAL A 109 3.89 -2.12 6.99
CA VAL A 109 4.84 -1.50 6.05
C VAL A 109 6.14 -1.06 6.72
N PRO A 110 6.15 -0.22 7.76
CA PRO A 110 7.39 0.35 8.30
C PRO A 110 8.33 -0.70 8.90
N TYR A 111 7.81 -1.87 9.26
CA TYR A 111 8.52 -2.89 10.02
C TYR A 111 8.98 -4.07 9.15
N VAL A 112 8.22 -4.40 8.12
CA VAL A 112 8.47 -5.57 7.25
C VAL A 112 9.12 -5.17 5.93
N LEU A 113 8.77 -4.01 5.37
CA LEU A 113 9.26 -3.58 4.06
C LEU A 113 10.79 -3.52 3.96
N PRO A 114 11.56 -3.06 4.96
CA PRO A 114 13.04 -3.08 4.87
C PRO A 114 13.59 -4.48 4.62
N THR A 115 13.06 -5.50 5.30
CA THR A 115 13.46 -6.90 5.12
C THR A 115 13.06 -7.44 3.75
N VAL A 116 11.87 -7.10 3.27
CA VAL A 116 11.39 -7.47 1.93
C VAL A 116 12.30 -6.88 0.86
N LEU A 117 12.63 -5.58 0.95
CA LEU A 117 13.51 -4.90 0.00
C LEU A 117 14.91 -5.52 -0.03
N ALA A 118 15.49 -5.81 1.13
CA ALA A 118 16.79 -6.47 1.22
C ALA A 118 16.76 -7.88 0.59
N GLY A 119 15.72 -8.67 0.90
CA GLY A 119 15.56 -10.00 0.32
C GLY A 119 15.32 -10.00 -1.19
N ILE A 120 14.63 -9.00 -1.73
CA ILE A 120 14.44 -8.83 -3.17
C ILE A 120 15.76 -8.43 -3.82
N ALA A 121 16.50 -7.48 -3.26
CA ALA A 121 17.80 -7.05 -3.81
C ALA A 121 18.80 -8.21 -3.92
N GLU A 122 18.79 -9.11 -2.94
CA GLU A 122 19.66 -10.29 -2.90
C GLU A 122 19.23 -11.39 -3.89
N ARG A 123 17.94 -11.75 -3.88
CA ARG A 123 17.43 -12.95 -4.58
C ARG A 123 16.91 -12.68 -5.98
N ARG A 124 16.56 -11.45 -6.27
CA ARG A 124 15.95 -11.00 -7.53
C ARG A 124 16.51 -9.63 -7.95
N PRO A 125 17.84 -9.52 -8.15
CA PRO A 125 18.46 -8.28 -8.58
C PRO A 125 17.83 -7.85 -9.92
N GLY A 126 17.34 -6.63 -9.99
CA GLY A 126 16.65 -6.09 -11.17
C GLY A 126 15.11 -6.19 -11.15
N LEU A 127 14.51 -6.84 -10.15
CA LEU A 127 13.06 -6.77 -9.97
C LEU A 127 12.65 -5.34 -9.62
N THR A 128 11.76 -4.77 -10.42
CA THR A 128 11.12 -3.49 -10.09
C THR A 128 9.97 -3.76 -9.13
N LEU A 129 10.06 -3.24 -7.90
CA LEU A 129 8.99 -3.31 -6.92
C LEU A 129 8.23 -1.98 -6.87
N ARG A 130 6.92 -2.03 -7.01
CA ARG A 130 6.00 -0.92 -6.68
C ARG A 130 5.27 -1.27 -5.41
N VAL A 131 5.31 -0.36 -4.44
CA VAL A 131 4.66 -0.54 -3.13
C VAL A 131 3.48 0.41 -3.01
N THR A 132 2.34 -0.14 -2.59
CA THR A 132 1.13 0.61 -2.25
C THR A 132 0.80 0.36 -0.78
N GLU A 133 0.66 1.43 -0.01
CA GLU A 133 0.22 1.38 1.37
C GLU A 133 -1.24 1.83 1.44
N ASP A 134 -2.13 0.95 1.92
CA ASP A 134 -3.54 1.30 2.15
C ASP A 134 -4.19 0.31 3.15
N GLN A 135 -5.41 0.58 3.55
CA GLN A 135 -6.22 -0.28 4.41
C GLN A 135 -6.60 -1.59 3.70
N THR A 136 -6.85 -2.65 4.48
CA THR A 136 -7.11 -4.00 3.98
C THR A 136 -8.18 -4.06 2.89
N GLU A 137 -9.33 -3.40 3.11
CA GLU A 137 -10.44 -3.43 2.17
C GLU A 137 -10.07 -2.84 0.80
N ARG A 138 -9.35 -1.71 0.80
CA ARG A 138 -8.89 -1.05 -0.43
C ARG A 138 -7.84 -1.88 -1.16
N LEU A 139 -6.87 -2.44 -0.42
CA LEU A 139 -5.87 -3.32 -1.02
C LEU A 139 -6.51 -4.55 -1.67
N LEU A 140 -7.50 -5.16 -1.02
CA LEU A 140 -8.23 -6.29 -1.58
C LEU A 140 -9.08 -5.92 -2.78
N ALA A 141 -9.68 -4.72 -2.81
CA ALA A 141 -10.40 -4.23 -3.98
C ALA A 141 -9.45 -4.07 -5.18
N VAL A 142 -8.34 -3.37 -4.98
CA VAL A 142 -7.31 -3.14 -6.01
C VAL A 142 -6.66 -4.45 -6.49
N LEU A 143 -6.50 -5.43 -5.58
CA LEU A 143 -6.00 -6.78 -5.92
C LEU A 143 -7.00 -7.54 -6.81
N ARG A 144 -8.31 -7.47 -6.50
CA ARG A 144 -9.37 -8.09 -7.34
C ARG A 144 -9.45 -7.48 -8.73
N GLU A 145 -9.17 -6.20 -8.86
CA GLU A 145 -9.10 -5.48 -10.13
C GLU A 145 -7.82 -5.80 -10.94
N GLY A 146 -6.89 -6.57 -10.37
CA GLY A 146 -5.62 -6.90 -11.01
C GLY A 146 -4.61 -5.74 -11.06
N ALA A 147 -4.83 -4.67 -10.29
CA ALA A 147 -3.89 -3.55 -10.18
C ALA A 147 -2.81 -3.77 -9.10
N LEU A 148 -2.92 -4.83 -8.29
CA LEU A 148 -1.87 -5.39 -7.44
C LEU A 148 -1.64 -6.86 -7.81
N ASP A 149 -0.42 -7.35 -7.60
CA ASP A 149 -0.05 -8.76 -7.80
C ASP A 149 -0.15 -9.55 -6.49
N ALA A 150 0.11 -8.89 -5.37
CA ALA A 150 -0.04 -9.44 -4.03
C ALA A 150 -0.34 -8.33 -3.02
N ALA A 151 -0.93 -8.72 -1.88
CA ALA A 151 -1.09 -7.84 -0.73
C ALA A 151 -0.72 -8.57 0.56
N LEU A 152 0.06 -7.91 1.42
CA LEU A 152 0.34 -8.38 2.78
C LEU A 152 -0.64 -7.71 3.74
N ILE A 153 -1.53 -8.52 4.31
CA ILE A 153 -2.60 -8.08 5.19
C ILE A 153 -2.61 -8.93 6.47
N ALA A 154 -3.34 -8.50 7.47
CA ALA A 154 -3.59 -9.33 8.65
C ALA A 154 -4.89 -10.13 8.48
N LEU A 155 -4.90 -11.36 8.98
CA LEU A 155 -6.08 -12.21 9.06
C LEU A 155 -6.68 -12.19 10.49
N PRO A 156 -7.98 -12.41 10.65
CA PRO A 156 -8.99 -12.67 9.61
C PRO A 156 -9.34 -11.42 8.77
N ALA A 157 -9.67 -11.63 7.50
CA ALA A 157 -10.16 -10.60 6.57
C ALA A 157 -11.11 -11.24 5.56
N GLU A 158 -11.98 -10.41 4.93
CA GLU A 158 -12.88 -10.87 3.86
C GLU A 158 -12.08 -11.08 2.56
N THR A 159 -11.66 -12.31 2.31
CA THR A 159 -10.78 -12.67 1.18
C THR A 159 -11.51 -13.30 -0.01
N ALA A 160 -12.82 -13.16 -0.10
CA ALA A 160 -13.57 -13.66 -1.26
C ALA A 160 -12.98 -13.11 -2.57
N GLY A 161 -12.80 -14.00 -3.56
CA GLY A 161 -12.25 -13.67 -4.87
C GLY A 161 -10.71 -13.50 -4.93
N VAL A 162 -9.99 -13.76 -3.85
CA VAL A 162 -8.52 -13.80 -3.82
C VAL A 162 -8.04 -15.05 -3.08
N THR A 163 -6.82 -15.50 -3.36
CA THR A 163 -6.19 -16.60 -2.62
C THR A 163 -5.43 -16.05 -1.43
N ALA A 164 -5.85 -16.40 -0.21
CA ALA A 164 -5.15 -16.05 1.01
C ALA A 164 -4.18 -17.18 1.42
N ILE A 165 -2.92 -16.81 1.64
CA ILE A 165 -1.86 -17.74 2.06
C ILE A 165 -1.31 -17.23 3.39
N PRO A 166 -1.52 -17.94 4.53
CA PRO A 166 -0.88 -17.62 5.79
C PRO A 166 0.64 -17.70 5.66
N ILE A 167 1.37 -16.67 6.07
CA ILE A 167 2.83 -16.61 5.95
C ILE A 167 3.47 -16.80 7.33
N TYR A 168 2.95 -16.12 8.35
CA TYR A 168 3.44 -16.24 9.73
C TYR A 168 2.35 -15.79 10.71
N ASP A 169 2.50 -16.23 11.95
CA ASP A 169 1.74 -15.72 13.09
C ASP A 169 2.60 -14.72 13.86
N GLU A 170 1.97 -13.70 14.41
CA GLU A 170 2.65 -12.61 15.12
C GLU A 170 1.99 -12.32 16.45
N ASP A 171 2.80 -12.26 17.51
CA ASP A 171 2.33 -11.90 18.86
C ASP A 171 2.08 -10.38 18.97
N PHE A 172 1.14 -10.03 19.84
CA PHE A 172 0.96 -8.66 20.29
C PHE A 172 1.77 -8.35 21.52
N VAL A 173 2.34 -7.17 21.57
CA VAL A 173 3.01 -6.60 22.73
C VAL A 173 2.19 -5.44 23.27
N LEU A 174 2.01 -5.40 24.59
CA LEU A 174 1.33 -4.30 25.26
C LEU A 174 2.33 -3.14 25.44
N ALA A 175 2.10 -2.07 24.71
CA ALA A 175 2.84 -0.83 24.84
C ALA A 175 2.28 0.02 25.98
N LEU A 176 3.14 0.38 26.90
CA LEU A 176 2.83 1.03 28.18
C LEU A 176 3.56 2.37 28.32
N PRO A 177 3.04 3.31 29.08
CA PRO A 177 3.79 4.51 29.46
C PRO A 177 5.08 4.15 30.24
N PRO A 178 6.10 5.03 30.21
CA PRO A 178 7.32 4.83 30.99
C PRO A 178 7.01 4.66 32.48
N GLY A 179 7.62 3.66 33.12
CA GLY A 179 7.45 3.41 34.56
C GLY A 179 6.14 2.74 34.95
N HIS A 180 5.34 2.25 33.98
CA HIS A 180 4.10 1.56 34.28
C HIS A 180 4.38 0.24 35.06
N PRO A 181 3.55 -0.15 36.07
CA PRO A 181 3.79 -1.33 36.91
C PRO A 181 3.84 -2.67 36.16
N LEU A 182 3.27 -2.73 34.97
CA LEU A 182 3.30 -3.92 34.11
C LEU A 182 4.50 -3.96 33.18
N ALA A 183 5.27 -2.88 33.05
CA ALA A 183 6.45 -2.83 32.18
C ALA A 183 7.50 -3.86 32.62
N GLY A 184 8.16 -4.51 31.66
CA GLY A 184 9.15 -5.55 31.86
C GLY A 184 8.57 -6.92 32.22
N LYS A 185 7.25 -7.06 32.31
CA LYS A 185 6.64 -8.37 32.51
C LYS A 185 6.64 -9.14 31.20
N ARG A 186 7.24 -10.31 31.23
CA ARG A 186 7.35 -11.19 30.04
C ARG A 186 6.00 -11.63 29.45
N ARG A 187 4.95 -11.68 30.28
CA ARG A 187 3.58 -12.00 29.88
C ARG A 187 2.61 -11.21 30.74
N VAL A 188 1.68 -10.58 30.10
CA VAL A 188 0.55 -9.86 30.71
C VAL A 188 -0.73 -10.59 30.28
N PRO A 189 -1.57 -11.06 31.23
CA PRO A 189 -2.83 -11.68 30.85
C PRO A 189 -3.74 -10.64 30.19
N ALA A 190 -4.44 -11.02 29.13
CA ALA A 190 -5.33 -10.10 28.41
C ALA A 190 -6.45 -9.52 29.30
N THR A 191 -6.79 -10.19 30.40
CA THR A 191 -7.72 -9.68 31.41
C THR A 191 -7.24 -8.39 32.08
N ALA A 192 -5.93 -8.11 32.10
CA ALA A 192 -5.40 -6.86 32.63
C ALA A 192 -5.80 -5.62 31.79
N LEU A 193 -6.26 -5.83 30.56
CA LEU A 193 -6.77 -4.75 29.70
C LEU A 193 -8.11 -4.15 30.21
N ALA A 194 -8.80 -4.83 31.12
CA ALA A 194 -10.05 -4.33 31.69
C ALA A 194 -9.88 -2.99 32.45
N ASP A 195 -8.72 -2.82 33.10
CA ASP A 195 -8.44 -1.69 33.98
C ASP A 195 -7.52 -0.65 33.32
N LEU A 196 -7.28 -0.76 31.99
CA LEU A 196 -6.35 0.10 31.27
C LEU A 196 -7.08 0.87 30.16
N PRO A 197 -6.84 2.19 30.03
CA PRO A 197 -7.40 2.98 28.95
C PRO A 197 -6.77 2.58 27.61
N LEU A 198 -7.48 1.76 26.82
CA LEU A 198 -6.99 1.22 25.56
C LEU A 198 -7.10 2.27 24.44
N LEU A 199 -5.97 2.69 23.92
CA LEU A 199 -5.85 3.57 22.77
C LEU A 199 -5.88 2.72 21.50
N LEU A 200 -6.81 3.04 20.61
CA LEU A 200 -7.01 2.33 19.35
C LEU A 200 -6.61 3.18 18.16
N LEU A 201 -6.30 2.53 17.06
CA LEU A 201 -6.21 3.16 15.76
C LEU A 201 -7.60 3.57 15.25
N ASP A 202 -7.64 4.44 14.26
CA ASP A 202 -8.87 4.81 13.56
C ASP A 202 -9.53 3.61 12.89
N GLU A 203 -10.79 3.76 12.52
CA GLU A 203 -11.55 2.74 11.79
C GLU A 203 -10.90 2.38 10.46
N GLY A 204 -11.04 1.11 10.06
CA GLY A 204 -10.42 0.55 8.86
C GLY A 204 -9.01 -0.03 9.06
N HIS A 205 -8.38 0.19 10.21
CA HIS A 205 -7.16 -0.52 10.57
C HIS A 205 -7.48 -1.86 11.24
N CYS A 206 -7.04 -2.97 10.64
CA CYS A 206 -7.26 -4.32 11.19
C CYS A 206 -6.72 -4.49 12.61
N LEU A 207 -5.64 -3.78 12.97
CA LEU A 207 -5.08 -3.82 14.32
C LEU A 207 -6.07 -3.30 15.38
N ARG A 208 -6.96 -2.36 15.05
CA ARG A 208 -8.03 -1.92 15.92
C ARG A 208 -8.98 -3.07 16.27
N ASP A 209 -9.45 -3.76 15.24
CA ASP A 209 -10.41 -4.85 15.40
C ASP A 209 -9.78 -6.04 16.12
N GLN A 210 -8.53 -6.34 15.81
CA GLN A 210 -7.75 -7.36 16.50
C GLN A 210 -7.52 -7.03 17.97
N ALA A 211 -7.25 -5.77 18.32
CA ALA A 211 -7.10 -5.35 19.71
C ALA A 211 -8.42 -5.50 20.49
N LEU A 212 -9.54 -5.17 19.87
CA LEU A 212 -10.87 -5.39 20.45
C LEU A 212 -11.19 -6.90 20.58
N ASP A 213 -10.80 -7.70 19.61
CA ASP A 213 -10.99 -9.17 19.62
C ASP A 213 -10.19 -9.83 20.75
N VAL A 214 -8.97 -9.36 21.02
CA VAL A 214 -8.17 -9.80 22.18
C VAL A 214 -8.94 -9.58 23.50
N CYS A 215 -9.54 -8.39 23.67
CA CYS A 215 -10.35 -8.08 24.84
C CYS A 215 -11.59 -8.96 24.91
N HIS A 216 -12.30 -9.11 23.79
CA HIS A 216 -13.51 -9.93 23.72
C HIS A 216 -13.22 -11.41 24.05
N LYS A 217 -12.17 -11.99 23.48
CA LYS A 217 -11.75 -13.37 23.79
C LYS A 217 -11.32 -13.57 25.22
N ALA A 218 -10.80 -12.53 25.87
CA ALA A 218 -10.47 -12.56 27.30
C ALA A 218 -11.70 -12.35 28.22
N GLY A 219 -12.87 -12.11 27.64
CA GLY A 219 -14.09 -11.83 28.39
C GLY A 219 -14.08 -10.48 29.12
N VAL A 220 -13.25 -9.52 28.65
CA VAL A 220 -13.12 -8.19 29.24
C VAL A 220 -13.68 -7.11 28.33
N ARG A 221 -14.22 -6.07 28.93
CA ARG A 221 -14.61 -4.84 28.25
C ARG A 221 -13.55 -3.78 28.55
N ALA A 222 -12.66 -3.52 27.59
CA ALA A 222 -11.65 -2.49 27.75
C ALA A 222 -12.29 -1.10 27.85
N GLU A 223 -11.77 -0.27 28.73
CA GLU A 223 -12.02 1.16 28.73
C GLU A 223 -11.31 1.77 27.53
N LEU A 224 -12.03 2.45 26.64
CA LEU A 224 -11.42 3.09 25.48
C LEU A 224 -10.90 4.47 25.87
N ALA A 225 -9.65 4.75 25.54
CA ALA A 225 -9.08 6.08 25.69
C ALA A 225 -9.83 7.08 24.78
N ASN A 226 -9.90 8.34 25.21
CA ASN A 226 -10.54 9.40 24.43
C ASN A 226 -9.75 9.80 23.16
N THR A 227 -8.52 9.30 23.03
CA THR A 227 -7.61 9.59 21.91
C THR A 227 -7.63 8.43 20.93
N ARG A 228 -7.74 8.75 19.65
CA ARG A 228 -7.53 7.82 18.53
C ARG A 228 -6.33 8.28 17.71
N ALA A 229 -5.73 7.37 17.00
CA ALA A 229 -4.55 7.66 16.19
C ALA A 229 -4.71 7.11 14.77
N ALA A 230 -4.34 7.90 13.77
CA ALA A 230 -4.34 7.51 12.38
C ALA A 230 -3.17 6.59 11.99
N SER A 231 -2.15 6.46 12.86
CA SER A 231 -1.00 5.59 12.62
C SER A 231 -0.49 4.97 13.91
N LEU A 232 0.18 3.83 13.79
CA LEU A 232 0.78 3.13 14.92
C LEU A 232 1.86 3.99 15.60
N ALA A 233 2.68 4.69 14.83
CA ALA A 233 3.68 5.59 15.38
C ALA A 233 3.07 6.72 16.24
N THR A 234 1.94 7.30 15.80
CA THR A 234 1.20 8.30 16.61
C THR A 234 0.62 7.67 17.87
N ALA A 235 0.04 6.47 17.78
CA ALA A 235 -0.49 5.75 18.93
C ALA A 235 0.59 5.53 20.00
N VAL A 236 1.78 5.10 19.58
CA VAL A 236 2.94 4.89 20.45
C VAL A 236 3.37 6.20 21.14
N GLN A 237 3.40 7.34 20.43
CA GLN A 237 3.72 8.64 21.04
C GLN A 237 2.66 9.05 22.07
N CYS A 238 1.38 8.80 21.80
CA CYS A 238 0.30 9.05 22.77
C CYS A 238 0.47 8.19 24.03
N VAL A 239 0.84 6.91 23.87
CA VAL A 239 1.16 6.02 25.01
C VAL A 239 2.33 6.55 25.79
N THR A 240 3.41 6.96 25.13
CA THR A 240 4.60 7.55 25.81
C THR A 240 4.24 8.82 26.59
N GLY A 241 3.27 9.58 26.09
CA GLY A 241 2.70 10.76 26.75
C GLY A 241 1.70 10.47 27.89
N GLY A 242 1.43 9.19 28.17
CA GLY A 242 0.50 8.77 29.25
C GLY A 242 -0.98 8.86 28.92
N LEU A 243 -1.35 8.93 27.63
CA LEU A 243 -2.74 9.03 27.18
C LEU A 243 -3.48 7.68 27.16
N GLY A 244 -2.81 6.60 27.48
CA GLY A 244 -3.39 5.25 27.50
C GLY A 244 -2.33 4.18 27.23
N VAL A 245 -2.79 2.99 26.88
CA VAL A 245 -1.97 1.84 26.47
C VAL A 245 -2.42 1.37 25.10
N THR A 246 -1.58 0.64 24.36
CA THR A 246 -2.01 0.07 23.07
C THR A 246 -1.36 -1.29 22.84
N LEU A 247 -1.93 -2.08 21.94
CA LEU A 247 -1.31 -3.31 21.44
C LEU A 247 -0.56 -2.99 20.15
N ILE A 248 0.69 -3.44 20.08
CA ILE A 248 1.53 -3.31 18.89
C ILE A 248 1.98 -4.68 18.40
N PRO A 249 2.17 -4.89 17.09
CA PRO A 249 2.77 -6.11 16.56
C PRO A 249 4.19 -6.29 17.09
N GLN A 250 4.62 -7.51 17.31
CA GLN A 250 5.99 -7.82 17.78
C GLN A 250 7.05 -7.25 16.82
N SER A 251 6.79 -7.25 15.51
CA SER A 251 7.68 -6.66 14.49
C SER A 251 7.87 -5.15 14.63
N ALA A 252 6.93 -4.44 15.22
CA ALA A 252 7.01 -3.01 15.47
C ALA A 252 7.93 -2.67 16.66
N VAL A 253 8.12 -3.60 17.60
CA VAL A 253 8.85 -3.37 18.86
C VAL A 253 10.26 -2.80 18.64
N PRO A 254 11.13 -3.36 17.79
CA PRO A 254 12.50 -2.84 17.63
C PRO A 254 12.54 -1.39 17.15
N VAL A 255 11.60 -1.00 16.29
CA VAL A 255 11.54 0.34 15.71
C VAL A 255 10.94 1.33 16.72
N GLU A 256 9.79 0.99 17.29
CA GLU A 256 9.04 1.88 18.18
C GLU A 256 9.74 2.03 19.54
N ALA A 257 10.33 0.98 20.10
CA ALA A 257 11.10 1.08 21.33
C ALA A 257 12.38 1.91 21.17
N SER A 258 12.99 1.92 19.97
CA SER A 258 14.17 2.75 19.71
C SER A 258 13.83 4.25 19.59
N ARG A 259 12.60 4.59 19.20
CA ARG A 259 12.12 5.96 18.99
C ARG A 259 11.40 6.53 20.20
N SER A 260 11.02 5.71 21.15
CA SER A 260 10.13 6.07 22.25
C SER A 260 10.58 5.40 23.55
N ARG A 261 10.34 6.06 24.70
CA ARG A 261 10.61 5.47 26.02
C ARG A 261 9.42 4.61 26.48
N LEU A 262 9.05 3.61 25.67
CA LEU A 262 7.97 2.71 26.03
C LEU A 262 8.34 1.79 27.19
N GLY A 263 7.36 1.51 28.04
CA GLY A 263 7.34 0.29 28.85
C GLY A 263 6.79 -0.85 27.97
N LEU A 264 7.51 -1.95 27.85
CA LEU A 264 7.12 -3.14 27.10
C LEU A 264 7.08 -4.33 28.03
#